data_62115ec5b8ee0192ee7dde606af43b9b
#
_entry.id   62115ec5b8ee0192ee7dde606af43b9b
#
_cell.length_a   1.000
_cell.length_b   1.000
_cell.length_c   1.000
_cell.angle_alpha   90.00
_cell.angle_beta   90.00
_cell.angle_gamma   90.00
#
_symmetry.space_group_name_H-M   'P 1'
#
loop_
_entity.id
_entity.type
_entity.pdbx_description
1 polymer ?
#
loop_
_entity_poly.entity_id
_entity_poly.type
_entity_poly.pdbx_seq_one_letter_code
_entity_poly.pdbx_strand_id
1 'polypeptide(L)'
;IPGIRRLAKNLDNFTVWNRTLDKAIKSIDHVDKNNVNAKQFDVDLLFNETNPGDIVISQLPANKHLEIAELCLKHKCHFASTSYLNPEINKLNSDVKKENLVFINEVGLDPGIDHFFSHLLVSDLKKISTGKTEVVYESYCGGFPAIPNDFKYKFSWSPAGVIKALNNDAKYITKGKINTVTPYKSISSYSISDENFEAYPNRDSTPYVSEYLFDEKWKVKEFVRGTLRLDGWKEAWQDIFSMLENKSDNIEAEINEKSEELLKDNKYLPEEEDRVVLSVKLKAFENDNKIFDSSYFLDEKGSGENTAMGKLVSITLSAAIDLIMDNKIESGVKTAPHKTEDIMYFFKILKDYKINIQQENG
;
A
#
# COMPACT_ATOMS: atom_id res chain seq x y z
N ILE A 1 -5.33 14.01 0.10
CA ILE A 1 -6.39 14.98 0.44
C ILE A 1 -7.70 14.26 0.81
N PRO A 2 -8.26 13.28 0.06
CA PRO A 2 -9.58 12.71 0.39
C PRO A 2 -9.72 12.19 1.82
N GLY A 3 -8.74 11.42 2.32
CA GLY A 3 -8.77 10.93 3.69
C GLY A 3 -8.67 12.03 4.75
N ILE A 4 -7.87 13.07 4.50
CA ILE A 4 -7.79 14.26 5.37
C ILE A 4 -9.17 14.91 5.49
N ARG A 5 -9.85 15.14 4.36
CA ARG A 5 -11.19 15.73 4.36
C ARG A 5 -12.22 14.86 5.06
N ARG A 6 -12.12 13.54 4.89
CA ARG A 6 -12.99 12.61 5.61
C ARG A 6 -12.78 12.71 7.12
N LEU A 7 -11.55 12.65 7.59
CA LEU A 7 -11.23 12.78 9.01
C LEU A 7 -11.65 14.14 9.55
N ALA A 8 -11.33 15.23 8.87
CA ALA A 8 -11.68 16.58 9.28
C ALA A 8 -13.21 16.79 9.39
N LYS A 9 -14.01 16.11 8.54
CA LYS A 9 -15.48 16.12 8.66
C LYS A 9 -16.00 15.37 9.88
N ASN A 10 -15.36 14.25 10.23
CA ASN A 10 -15.86 13.31 11.23
C ASN A 10 -15.31 13.57 12.63
N LEU A 11 -14.16 14.24 12.75
CA LEU A 11 -13.48 14.48 14.00
C LEU A 11 -13.75 15.89 14.53
N ASP A 12 -13.80 16.01 15.87
CA ASP A 12 -13.96 17.31 16.53
C ASP A 12 -12.66 18.07 16.68
N ASN A 13 -11.53 17.34 16.82
CA ASN A 13 -10.18 17.92 16.89
C ASN A 13 -9.27 17.24 15.85
N PHE A 14 -8.72 18.03 14.95
CA PHE A 14 -7.85 17.50 13.90
C PHE A 14 -6.83 18.55 13.46
N THR A 15 -5.55 18.19 13.43
CA THR A 15 -4.48 19.08 12.96
C THR A 15 -3.70 18.42 11.84
N VAL A 16 -3.55 19.13 10.72
CA VAL A 16 -2.72 18.71 9.59
C VAL A 16 -1.36 19.38 9.70
N TRP A 17 -0.32 18.58 9.76
CA TRP A 17 1.07 19.01 9.76
C TRP A 17 1.72 18.76 8.41
N ASN A 18 2.32 19.77 7.79
CA ASN A 18 3.06 19.60 6.54
C ASN A 18 4.30 20.49 6.53
N ARG A 19 5.38 20.01 5.91
CA ARG A 19 6.61 20.81 5.72
C ARG A 19 6.33 22.18 5.09
N THR A 20 5.36 22.22 4.16
CA THR A 20 4.88 23.45 3.52
C THR A 20 3.51 23.79 4.10
N LEU A 21 3.41 24.87 4.89
CA LEU A 21 2.17 25.30 5.56
C LEU A 21 1.00 25.47 4.58
N ASP A 22 1.22 26.08 3.43
CA ASP A 22 0.18 26.30 2.41
C ASP A 22 -0.45 24.99 1.93
N LYS A 23 0.33 23.89 1.87
CA LYS A 23 -0.21 22.57 1.52
C LYS A 23 -1.10 22.00 2.63
N ALA A 24 -0.77 22.25 3.88
CA ALA A 24 -1.62 21.88 5.01
C ALA A 24 -2.93 22.67 4.97
N ILE A 25 -2.87 23.99 4.81
CA ILE A 25 -4.03 24.87 4.71
C ILE A 25 -4.94 24.41 3.57
N LYS A 26 -4.38 24.23 2.36
CA LYS A 26 -5.15 23.79 1.19
C LYS A 26 -5.85 22.43 1.39
N SER A 27 -5.30 21.54 2.21
CA SER A 27 -5.87 20.23 2.43
C SER A 27 -7.16 20.25 3.24
N ILE A 28 -7.42 21.33 3.98
CA ILE A 28 -8.57 21.54 4.87
C ILE A 28 -9.40 22.77 4.54
N ASP A 29 -9.12 23.49 3.45
CA ASP A 29 -9.77 24.76 3.08
C ASP A 29 -11.30 24.68 2.89
N HIS A 30 -11.85 23.47 2.69
CA HIS A 30 -13.27 23.20 2.55
C HIS A 30 -13.95 22.69 3.84
N VAL A 31 -13.22 22.71 4.95
CA VAL A 31 -13.74 22.24 6.24
C VAL A 31 -14.06 23.43 7.13
N ASP A 32 -15.33 23.73 7.25
CA ASP A 32 -15.81 24.80 8.15
C ASP A 32 -15.99 24.23 9.58
N LYS A 33 -14.88 24.11 10.30
CA LYS A 33 -14.85 23.69 11.70
C LYS A 33 -13.73 24.42 12.45
N ASN A 34 -14.08 25.00 13.59
CA ASN A 34 -13.13 25.78 14.42
C ASN A 34 -11.98 24.94 15.01
N ASN A 35 -12.12 23.61 15.08
CA ASN A 35 -11.16 22.71 15.70
C ASN A 35 -10.31 21.94 14.69
N VAL A 36 -10.38 22.31 13.40
CA VAL A 36 -9.52 21.75 12.34
C VAL A 36 -8.45 22.75 12.02
N ASN A 37 -7.18 22.38 12.24
CA ASN A 37 -6.04 23.27 12.15
C ASN A 37 -5.02 22.78 11.10
N ALA A 38 -4.27 23.73 10.55
CA ALA A 38 -3.11 23.49 9.69
C ALA A 38 -1.86 24.10 10.29
N LYS A 39 -0.78 23.33 10.37
CA LYS A 39 0.50 23.78 10.95
C LYS A 39 1.68 23.36 10.08
N GLN A 40 2.73 24.15 10.14
CA GLN A 40 4.02 23.75 9.57
C GLN A 40 4.61 22.63 10.41
N PHE A 41 5.08 21.55 9.76
CA PHE A 41 5.61 20.39 10.44
C PHE A 41 6.90 20.72 11.20
N ASP A 42 6.86 20.49 12.48
CA ASP A 42 7.95 20.47 13.43
C ASP A 42 7.65 19.35 14.42
N VAL A 43 8.58 18.42 14.58
CA VAL A 43 8.35 17.20 15.36
C VAL A 43 8.21 17.49 16.86
N ASP A 44 9.02 18.40 17.39
CA ASP A 44 8.97 18.78 18.81
C ASP A 44 7.66 19.50 19.12
N LEU A 45 7.26 20.43 18.24
CA LEU A 45 6.02 21.17 18.40
C LEU A 45 4.80 20.23 18.30
N LEU A 46 4.81 19.27 17.35
CA LEU A 46 3.74 18.26 17.22
C LEU A 46 3.57 17.52 18.54
N PHE A 47 4.65 16.95 19.09
CA PHE A 47 4.53 16.14 20.30
C PHE A 47 4.30 16.95 21.58
N ASN A 48 4.66 18.25 21.60
CA ASN A 48 4.29 19.14 22.70
C ASN A 48 2.79 19.47 22.72
N GLU A 49 2.09 19.31 21.58
CA GLU A 49 0.65 19.56 21.47
C GLU A 49 -0.19 18.27 21.55
N THR A 50 0.42 17.09 21.58
CA THR A 50 -0.30 15.82 21.71
C THR A 50 -0.61 15.50 23.18
N ASN A 51 -1.74 14.81 23.38
CA ASN A 51 -2.15 14.27 24.67
C ASN A 51 -2.13 12.74 24.64
N PRO A 52 -1.98 12.08 25.79
CA PRO A 52 -2.12 10.63 25.86
C PRO A 52 -3.47 10.17 25.26
N GLY A 53 -3.41 9.17 24.37
CA GLY A 53 -4.56 8.67 23.62
C GLY A 53 -4.82 9.33 22.27
N ASP A 54 -4.12 10.40 21.93
CA ASP A 54 -4.21 10.98 20.58
C ASP A 54 -3.66 9.99 19.53
N ILE A 55 -4.10 10.15 18.28
CA ILE A 55 -3.65 9.33 17.15
C ILE A 55 -2.77 10.16 16.24
N VAL A 56 -1.51 9.76 16.10
CA VAL A 56 -0.56 10.36 15.17
C VAL A 56 -0.52 9.57 13.87
N ILE A 57 -0.94 10.20 12.77
CA ILE A 57 -0.93 9.60 11.44
C ILE A 57 0.34 10.06 10.71
N SER A 58 1.24 9.13 10.43
CA SER A 58 2.49 9.43 9.72
C SER A 58 2.38 9.09 8.22
N GLN A 59 2.46 10.12 7.38
CA GLN A 59 2.61 10.05 5.93
C GLN A 59 3.98 10.57 5.48
N LEU A 60 4.95 10.51 6.37
CA LEU A 60 6.35 10.85 6.10
C LEU A 60 7.02 9.75 5.26
N PRO A 61 8.21 10.00 4.70
CA PRO A 61 9.02 8.94 4.10
C PRO A 61 9.26 7.77 5.08
N ALA A 62 9.27 6.53 4.57
CA ALA A 62 9.31 5.31 5.38
C ALA A 62 10.44 5.25 6.42
N ASN A 63 11.61 5.85 6.11
CA ASN A 63 12.74 5.93 7.03
C ASN A 63 12.52 6.85 8.24
N LYS A 64 11.41 7.61 8.28
CA LYS A 64 11.03 8.47 9.39
C LYS A 64 9.98 7.86 10.31
N HIS A 65 9.34 6.78 9.91
CA HIS A 65 8.25 6.20 10.71
C HIS A 65 8.70 5.65 12.06
N LEU A 66 9.91 5.09 12.15
CA LEU A 66 10.43 4.59 13.43
C LEU A 66 10.55 5.70 14.46
N GLU A 67 11.17 6.82 14.10
CA GLU A 67 11.32 8.00 14.96
C GLU A 67 9.94 8.48 15.49
N ILE A 68 8.96 8.57 14.61
CA ILE A 68 7.60 9.00 15.01
C ILE A 68 6.92 7.95 15.89
N ALA A 69 7.08 6.66 15.61
CA ALA A 69 6.50 5.59 16.41
C ALA A 69 7.09 5.55 17.83
N GLU A 70 8.41 5.74 17.99
CA GLU A 70 9.07 5.84 19.29
C GLU A 70 8.57 7.05 20.10
N LEU A 71 8.39 8.20 19.43
CA LEU A 71 7.81 9.39 20.04
C LEU A 71 6.34 9.17 20.43
N CYS A 72 5.54 8.49 19.60
CA CYS A 72 4.17 8.11 19.95
C CYS A 72 4.14 7.25 21.23
N LEU A 73 5.01 6.25 21.34
CA LEU A 73 5.09 5.42 22.53
C LEU A 73 5.45 6.26 23.77
N LYS A 74 6.45 7.14 23.65
CA LYS A 74 6.90 8.03 24.73
C LYS A 74 5.79 8.97 25.22
N HIS A 75 5.00 9.51 24.29
CA HIS A 75 3.90 10.44 24.57
C HIS A 75 2.55 9.75 24.78
N LYS A 76 2.51 8.40 24.78
CA LYS A 76 1.31 7.58 24.94
C LYS A 76 0.23 7.86 23.89
N CYS A 77 0.66 8.06 22.66
CA CYS A 77 -0.20 8.25 21.49
C CYS A 77 -0.30 6.96 20.68
N HIS A 78 -1.43 6.76 19.98
CA HIS A 78 -1.54 5.75 18.94
C HIS A 78 -0.75 6.18 17.70
N PHE A 79 -0.35 5.22 16.88
CA PHE A 79 0.37 5.45 15.61
C PHE A 79 -0.35 4.78 14.44
N ALA A 80 -0.40 5.45 13.29
CA ALA A 80 -0.94 4.89 12.07
C ALA A 80 -0.09 5.26 10.84
N SER A 81 0.12 4.30 9.94
CA SER A 81 0.87 4.49 8.69
C SER A 81 0.33 3.59 7.58
N THR A 82 0.48 4.03 6.33
CA THR A 82 0.19 3.21 5.14
C THR A 82 1.40 2.43 4.63
N SER A 83 2.56 2.62 5.24
CA SER A 83 3.81 1.96 4.84
C SER A 83 3.89 0.54 5.37
N TYR A 84 4.71 -0.28 4.71
CA TYR A 84 5.08 -1.61 5.21
C TYR A 84 5.63 -1.53 6.62
N LEU A 85 5.27 -2.51 7.45
CA LEU A 85 5.71 -2.59 8.84
C LEU A 85 7.23 -2.72 8.90
N ASN A 86 7.87 -1.73 9.52
CA ASN A 86 9.29 -1.77 9.80
C ASN A 86 9.56 -2.79 10.94
N PRO A 87 10.52 -3.72 10.78
CA PRO A 87 10.89 -4.68 11.84
C PRO A 87 11.23 -4.03 13.19
N GLU A 88 11.83 -2.83 13.17
CA GLU A 88 12.15 -2.10 14.42
C GLU A 88 10.89 -1.58 15.12
N ILE A 89 9.88 -1.12 14.36
CA ILE A 89 8.58 -0.77 14.94
C ILE A 89 7.91 -2.01 15.54
N ASN A 90 8.04 -3.19 14.90
CA ASN A 90 7.48 -4.42 15.43
C ASN A 90 8.11 -4.84 16.79
N LYS A 91 9.37 -4.49 17.04
CA LYS A 91 10.01 -4.73 18.35
C LYS A 91 9.36 -3.94 19.49
N LEU A 92 8.68 -2.84 19.21
CA LEU A 92 7.96 -2.04 20.20
C LEU A 92 6.66 -2.70 20.68
N ASN A 93 6.23 -3.83 20.08
CA ASN A 93 4.93 -4.45 20.32
C ASN A 93 4.61 -4.70 21.79
N SER A 94 5.58 -5.18 22.59
CA SER A 94 5.38 -5.44 24.01
C SER A 94 5.08 -4.17 24.81
N ASP A 95 5.80 -3.09 24.52
CA ASP A 95 5.64 -1.82 25.23
C ASP A 95 4.39 -1.10 24.77
N VAL A 96 4.06 -1.14 23.47
CA VAL A 96 2.80 -0.63 22.91
C VAL A 96 1.59 -1.31 23.57
N LYS A 97 1.62 -2.65 23.74
CA LYS A 97 0.58 -3.40 24.46
C LYS A 97 0.46 -2.99 25.92
N LYS A 98 1.59 -2.82 26.62
CA LYS A 98 1.64 -2.43 28.03
C LYS A 98 0.98 -1.06 28.26
N GLU A 99 1.17 -0.13 27.34
CA GLU A 99 0.55 1.20 27.39
C GLU A 99 -0.88 1.23 26.81
N ASN A 100 -1.42 0.07 26.41
CA ASN A 100 -2.74 -0.07 25.77
C ASN A 100 -2.89 0.77 24.50
N LEU A 101 -1.84 0.90 23.70
CA LEU A 101 -1.82 1.65 22.46
C LEU A 101 -2.00 0.73 21.24
N VAL A 102 -2.39 1.32 20.13
CA VAL A 102 -2.47 0.68 18.81
C VAL A 102 -1.49 1.36 17.86
N PHE A 103 -0.55 0.59 17.30
CA PHE A 103 0.34 1.02 16.23
C PHE A 103 -0.03 0.24 14.99
N ILE A 104 -0.79 0.84 14.07
CA ILE A 104 -1.26 0.17 12.85
C ILE A 104 -0.45 0.61 11.63
N ASN A 105 -0.04 -0.37 10.83
CA ASN A 105 0.69 -0.18 9.59
C ASN A 105 -0.04 -0.89 8.46
N GLU A 106 0.38 -0.65 7.21
CA GLU A 106 -0.12 -1.37 6.04
C GLU A 106 -1.64 -1.21 5.81
N VAL A 107 -2.17 -0.02 6.11
CA VAL A 107 -3.59 0.31 5.91
C VAL A 107 -3.76 1.34 4.79
N GLY A 108 -3.14 1.05 3.65
CA GLY A 108 -3.21 1.84 2.41
C GLY A 108 -3.82 1.05 1.26
N LEU A 109 -3.13 1.04 0.13
CA LEU A 109 -3.53 0.34 -1.09
C LEU A 109 -2.75 -0.98 -1.25
N ASP A 110 -1.46 -0.90 -1.44
CA ASP A 110 -0.46 -1.96 -1.48
C ASP A 110 0.82 -1.40 -0.81
N PRO A 111 0.90 -1.62 0.51
CA PRO A 111 0.10 -2.54 1.34
C PRO A 111 -1.23 -1.95 1.87
N GLY A 112 -2.25 -2.79 1.97
CA GLY A 112 -3.54 -2.49 2.59
C GLY A 112 -4.75 -3.15 1.93
N ILE A 113 -5.31 -2.60 0.86
CA ILE A 113 -6.47 -3.20 0.16
C ILE A 113 -6.11 -4.58 -0.40
N ASP A 114 -4.88 -4.77 -0.88
CA ASP A 114 -4.36 -6.07 -1.34
C ASP A 114 -4.39 -7.12 -0.22
N HIS A 115 -4.11 -6.73 1.01
CA HIS A 115 -4.22 -7.62 2.18
C HIS A 115 -5.67 -8.02 2.45
N PHE A 116 -6.61 -7.08 2.34
CA PHE A 116 -8.03 -7.39 2.52
C PHE A 116 -8.51 -8.43 1.51
N PHE A 117 -8.16 -8.25 0.24
CA PHE A 117 -8.50 -9.19 -0.82
C PHE A 117 -7.90 -10.57 -0.55
N SER A 118 -6.63 -10.60 -0.14
CA SER A 118 -5.90 -11.83 0.18
C SER A 118 -6.54 -12.60 1.33
N HIS A 119 -6.86 -11.92 2.43
CA HIS A 119 -7.49 -12.54 3.60
C HIS A 119 -8.88 -13.10 3.28
N LEU A 120 -9.69 -12.39 2.48
CA LEU A 120 -11.01 -12.87 2.07
C LEU A 120 -10.90 -14.12 1.20
N LEU A 121 -10.03 -14.13 0.19
CA LEU A 121 -9.82 -15.29 -0.69
C LEU A 121 -9.33 -16.51 0.10
N VAL A 122 -8.38 -16.33 1.00
CA VAL A 122 -7.86 -17.40 1.87
C VAL A 122 -8.93 -17.90 2.82
N SER A 123 -9.72 -17.00 3.40
CA SER A 123 -10.86 -17.39 4.26
C SER A 123 -11.88 -18.23 3.50
N ASP A 124 -12.20 -17.87 2.24
CA ASP A 124 -13.16 -18.60 1.43
C ASP A 124 -12.62 -19.97 1.01
N LEU A 125 -11.35 -20.06 0.60
CA LEU A 125 -10.73 -21.34 0.27
C LEU A 125 -10.70 -22.29 1.48
N LYS A 126 -10.43 -21.78 2.69
CA LYS A 126 -10.43 -22.60 3.92
C LYS A 126 -11.76 -23.30 4.21
N LYS A 127 -12.89 -22.75 3.76
CA LYS A 127 -14.22 -23.35 3.96
C LYS A 127 -14.45 -24.63 3.14
N ILE A 128 -13.68 -24.81 2.05
CA ILE A 128 -13.89 -25.88 1.08
C ILE A 128 -12.69 -26.82 0.92
N SER A 129 -11.49 -26.39 1.32
CA SER A 129 -10.27 -27.19 1.18
C SER A 129 -10.21 -28.36 2.15
N THR A 130 -9.66 -29.50 1.71
CA THR A 130 -9.54 -30.73 2.51
C THR A 130 -8.16 -30.93 3.14
N GLY A 131 -7.20 -30.02 2.86
CA GLY A 131 -5.85 -30.03 3.41
C GLY A 131 -4.79 -30.71 2.55
N LYS A 132 -5.14 -31.31 1.39
CA LYS A 132 -4.18 -31.73 0.34
C LYS A 132 -4.28 -30.81 -0.87
N THR A 133 -4.30 -29.53 -0.61
CA THR A 133 -4.62 -28.50 -1.58
C THR A 133 -3.32 -27.89 -2.13
N GLU A 134 -3.16 -27.87 -3.44
CA GLU A 134 -2.14 -27.09 -4.12
C GLU A 134 -2.69 -25.71 -4.44
N VAL A 135 -1.93 -24.64 -4.11
CA VAL A 135 -2.40 -23.26 -4.26
C VAL A 135 -1.49 -22.43 -5.16
N VAL A 136 -2.11 -21.58 -5.94
CA VAL A 136 -1.50 -20.56 -6.81
C VAL A 136 -2.08 -19.21 -6.40
N TYR A 137 -1.22 -18.31 -5.92
CA TYR A 137 -1.60 -16.99 -5.45
C TYR A 137 -0.82 -15.91 -6.21
N GLU A 138 -1.53 -14.91 -6.69
CA GLU A 138 -1.00 -13.76 -7.40
C GLU A 138 -1.64 -12.48 -6.87
N SER A 139 -0.82 -11.49 -6.53
CA SER A 139 -1.26 -10.13 -6.20
C SER A 139 -0.44 -9.13 -7.00
N TYR A 140 -1.09 -8.37 -7.85
CA TYR A 140 -0.43 -7.36 -8.68
C TYR A 140 -1.11 -6.02 -8.55
N CYS A 141 -0.32 -4.98 -8.27
CA CYS A 141 -0.80 -3.60 -8.15
C CYS A 141 0.04 -2.66 -9.02
N GLY A 142 -0.59 -1.71 -9.68
CA GLY A 142 0.09 -0.67 -10.43
C GLY A 142 -0.66 0.65 -10.43
N GLY A 143 0.12 1.74 -10.38
CA GLY A 143 -0.38 3.09 -10.58
C GLY A 143 0.35 3.73 -11.76
N PHE A 144 -0.41 4.30 -12.70
CA PHE A 144 0.09 4.86 -13.95
C PHE A 144 -0.87 5.94 -14.48
N PRO A 145 -0.47 6.74 -15.51
CA PRO A 145 -1.39 7.70 -16.12
C PRO A 145 -2.55 6.99 -16.80
N ALA A 146 -3.78 7.53 -16.66
CA ALA A 146 -4.96 6.98 -17.31
C ALA A 146 -4.87 7.06 -18.85
N ILE A 147 -4.19 8.08 -19.36
CA ILE A 147 -3.80 8.21 -20.77
C ILE A 147 -2.27 8.03 -20.82
N PRO A 148 -1.78 6.94 -21.43
CA PRO A 148 -0.35 6.67 -21.51
C PRO A 148 0.44 7.79 -22.19
N ASN A 149 1.57 8.21 -21.58
CA ASN A 149 2.59 9.04 -22.23
C ASN A 149 3.68 8.15 -22.88
N ASP A 150 4.63 8.73 -23.60
CA ASP A 150 5.72 7.99 -24.24
C ASP A 150 6.60 7.25 -23.22
N PHE A 151 6.77 7.82 -22.02
CA PHE A 151 7.51 7.20 -20.92
C PHE A 151 6.73 6.07 -20.22
N LYS A 152 5.45 5.85 -20.57
CA LYS A 152 4.54 4.84 -20.00
C LYS A 152 4.38 4.93 -18.49
N TYR A 153 4.73 6.08 -17.89
CA TYR A 153 4.65 6.29 -16.45
C TYR A 153 4.60 7.78 -16.09
N LYS A 154 3.92 8.10 -14.98
CA LYS A 154 4.00 9.39 -14.30
C LYS A 154 4.11 9.18 -12.79
N PHE A 155 4.83 10.06 -12.12
CA PHE A 155 5.15 9.89 -10.71
C PHE A 155 4.07 10.50 -9.83
N SER A 156 3.35 9.65 -9.09
CA SER A 156 2.45 10.03 -8.01
C SER A 156 3.13 10.03 -6.63
N TRP A 157 4.37 9.49 -6.57
CA TRP A 157 5.21 9.42 -5.38
C TRP A 157 6.69 9.52 -5.77
N SER A 158 7.62 9.25 -4.85
CA SER A 158 9.06 9.44 -5.02
C SER A 158 9.64 8.66 -6.21
N PRO A 159 10.18 9.32 -7.25
CA PRO A 159 10.85 8.63 -8.36
C PRO A 159 12.04 7.80 -7.90
N ALA A 160 12.84 8.30 -6.97
CA ALA A 160 13.96 7.56 -6.39
C ALA A 160 13.49 6.26 -5.71
N GLY A 161 12.33 6.30 -5.05
CA GLY A 161 11.72 5.11 -4.45
C GLY A 161 11.33 4.06 -5.49
N VAL A 162 10.78 4.48 -6.64
CA VAL A 162 10.44 3.58 -7.76
C VAL A 162 11.70 2.93 -8.33
N ILE A 163 12.73 3.71 -8.63
CA ILE A 163 13.99 3.19 -9.24
C ILE A 163 14.71 2.26 -8.25
N LYS A 164 14.80 2.63 -6.97
CA LYS A 164 15.41 1.77 -5.94
C LYS A 164 14.68 0.44 -5.81
N ALA A 165 13.35 0.44 -5.86
CA ALA A 165 12.57 -0.79 -5.79
C ALA A 165 12.84 -1.74 -6.96
N LEU A 166 13.16 -1.22 -8.16
CA LEU A 166 13.53 -2.04 -9.32
C LEU A 166 14.89 -2.72 -9.15
N ASN A 167 15.80 -2.11 -8.40
CA ASN A 167 17.16 -2.63 -8.19
C ASN A 167 17.29 -3.53 -6.96
N ASN A 168 16.32 -3.51 -6.06
CA ASN A 168 16.29 -4.37 -4.88
C ASN A 168 15.73 -5.74 -5.23
N ASP A 169 16.43 -6.81 -4.84
CA ASP A 169 15.97 -8.17 -5.08
C ASP A 169 14.57 -8.42 -4.54
N ALA A 170 13.79 -9.13 -5.33
CA ALA A 170 12.47 -9.62 -4.98
C ALA A 170 12.50 -11.13 -4.76
N LYS A 171 11.75 -11.62 -3.76
CA LYS A 171 11.59 -13.04 -3.49
C LYS A 171 10.14 -13.44 -3.65
N TYR A 172 9.92 -14.56 -4.31
CA TYR A 172 8.59 -15.14 -4.52
C TYR A 172 8.69 -16.66 -4.64
N ILE A 173 7.57 -17.35 -4.57
CA ILE A 173 7.53 -18.80 -4.73
C ILE A 173 7.05 -19.12 -6.14
N THR A 174 7.80 -19.96 -6.85
CA THR A 174 7.38 -20.57 -8.13
C THR A 174 7.78 -22.03 -8.15
N LYS A 175 6.88 -22.90 -8.69
CA LYS A 175 7.04 -24.36 -8.69
C LYS A 175 7.34 -24.93 -7.29
N GLY A 176 6.77 -24.31 -6.27
CA GLY A 176 6.94 -24.69 -4.86
C GLY A 176 8.32 -24.36 -4.27
N LYS A 177 9.11 -23.51 -4.91
CA LYS A 177 10.44 -23.12 -4.44
C LYS A 177 10.58 -21.60 -4.38
N ILE A 178 11.31 -21.11 -3.39
CA ILE A 178 11.66 -19.69 -3.30
C ILE A 178 12.66 -19.34 -4.40
N ASN A 179 12.35 -18.31 -5.15
CA ASN A 179 13.20 -17.70 -6.16
C ASN A 179 13.50 -16.26 -5.78
N THR A 180 14.73 -15.83 -6.08
CA THR A 180 15.18 -14.45 -5.91
C THR A 180 15.52 -13.90 -7.27
N VAL A 181 14.99 -12.74 -7.60
CA VAL A 181 15.18 -12.07 -8.88
C VAL A 181 15.38 -10.57 -8.70
N THR A 182 16.07 -9.96 -9.63
CA THR A 182 16.10 -8.49 -9.72
C THR A 182 14.90 -8.05 -10.55
N PRO A 183 13.99 -7.21 -10.03
CA PRO A 183 12.70 -6.87 -10.64
C PRO A 183 12.77 -6.45 -12.11
N TYR A 184 13.63 -5.47 -12.46
CA TYR A 184 13.72 -4.97 -13.84
C TYR A 184 14.22 -6.01 -14.84
N LYS A 185 14.88 -7.10 -14.38
CA LYS A 185 15.32 -8.24 -15.23
C LYS A 185 14.25 -9.33 -15.37
N SER A 186 13.16 -9.23 -14.62
CA SER A 186 12.14 -10.28 -14.49
C SER A 186 10.77 -9.83 -14.99
N ILE A 187 10.75 -8.82 -15.86
CA ILE A 187 9.52 -8.27 -16.42
C ILE A 187 8.93 -9.26 -17.42
N SER A 188 7.65 -9.58 -17.24
CA SER A 188 6.86 -10.45 -18.11
C SER A 188 5.52 -9.81 -18.45
N SER A 189 4.87 -10.27 -19.52
CA SER A 189 3.50 -9.88 -19.83
C SER A 189 2.53 -10.49 -18.83
N TYR A 190 1.53 -9.72 -18.42
CA TYR A 190 0.46 -10.12 -17.52
C TYR A 190 -0.87 -9.55 -18.01
N SER A 191 -1.87 -10.41 -18.17
CA SER A 191 -3.17 -10.00 -18.69
C SER A 191 -4.22 -10.01 -17.57
N ILE A 192 -5.00 -8.93 -17.50
CA ILE A 192 -6.16 -8.83 -16.63
C ILE A 192 -7.35 -8.52 -17.53
N SER A 193 -8.34 -9.41 -17.55
CA SER A 193 -9.45 -9.35 -18.53
C SER A 193 -8.90 -9.22 -19.95
N ASP A 194 -9.25 -8.19 -20.67
CA ASP A 194 -8.83 -7.97 -22.07
C ASP A 194 -7.65 -6.98 -22.21
N GLU A 195 -7.01 -6.58 -21.10
CA GLU A 195 -5.92 -5.62 -21.10
C GLU A 195 -4.57 -6.30 -20.74
N ASN A 196 -3.54 -5.96 -21.52
CA ASN A 196 -2.18 -6.42 -21.27
C ASN A 196 -1.38 -5.39 -20.50
N PHE A 197 -0.64 -5.90 -19.54
CA PHE A 197 0.30 -5.17 -18.71
C PHE A 197 1.67 -5.83 -18.75
N GLU A 198 2.67 -5.11 -18.31
CA GLU A 198 3.95 -5.65 -17.91
C GLU A 198 4.00 -5.77 -16.40
N ALA A 199 4.52 -6.89 -15.90
CA ALA A 199 4.55 -7.16 -14.47
C ALA A 199 5.88 -7.74 -14.01
N TYR A 200 6.23 -7.47 -12.77
CA TYR A 200 7.42 -8.03 -12.13
C TYR A 200 7.21 -8.26 -10.65
N PRO A 201 7.87 -9.28 -10.04
CA PRO A 201 7.84 -9.49 -8.60
C PRO A 201 8.39 -8.28 -7.84
N ASN A 202 7.77 -7.93 -6.72
CA ASN A 202 8.14 -6.78 -5.91
C ASN A 202 8.43 -7.21 -4.46
N ARG A 203 9.58 -6.80 -3.92
CA ARG A 203 10.01 -7.09 -2.53
C ARG A 203 10.07 -8.59 -2.21
N ASP A 204 10.04 -8.93 -0.93
CA ASP A 204 9.95 -10.31 -0.45
C ASP A 204 8.48 -10.67 -0.20
N SER A 205 7.92 -11.53 -1.06
CA SER A 205 6.55 -12.02 -0.93
C SER A 205 6.42 -13.16 0.10
N THR A 206 7.52 -13.80 0.47
CA THR A 206 7.49 -15.07 1.22
C THR A 206 6.90 -14.97 2.64
N PRO A 207 7.10 -13.87 3.41
CA PRO A 207 6.47 -13.74 4.73
C PRO A 207 4.94 -13.71 4.68
N TYR A 208 4.37 -13.24 3.57
CA TYR A 208 2.92 -13.08 3.43
C TYR A 208 2.16 -14.40 3.31
N VAL A 209 2.83 -15.52 3.05
CA VAL A 209 2.21 -16.85 3.13
C VAL A 209 1.64 -17.09 4.53
N SER A 210 2.42 -16.78 5.57
CA SER A 210 1.96 -16.89 6.96
C SER A 210 1.06 -15.73 7.37
N GLU A 211 1.36 -14.51 6.92
CA GLU A 211 0.56 -13.33 7.28
C GLU A 211 -0.86 -13.39 6.71
N TYR A 212 -1.04 -13.94 5.50
CA TYR A 212 -2.37 -14.18 4.93
C TYR A 212 -3.04 -15.44 5.49
N LEU A 213 -2.43 -16.08 6.49
CA LEU A 213 -2.98 -17.23 7.19
C LEU A 213 -3.23 -18.44 6.26
N PHE A 214 -2.36 -18.69 5.28
CA PHE A 214 -2.41 -19.90 4.49
C PHE A 214 -2.35 -21.13 5.41
N ASP A 215 -3.12 -22.16 5.10
CA ASP A 215 -3.07 -23.41 5.87
C ASP A 215 -1.70 -24.09 5.67
N GLU A 216 -1.05 -24.51 6.76
CA GLU A 216 0.26 -25.17 6.71
C GLU A 216 0.26 -26.47 5.90
N LYS A 217 -0.90 -27.08 5.71
CA LYS A 217 -1.08 -28.30 4.91
C LYS A 217 -1.18 -28.01 3.41
N TRP A 218 -1.39 -26.74 3.02
CA TRP A 218 -1.45 -26.38 1.61
C TRP A 218 -0.06 -26.39 1.00
N LYS A 219 0.02 -26.90 -0.21
CA LYS A 219 1.23 -26.87 -1.01
C LYS A 219 1.23 -25.65 -1.89
N VAL A 220 1.95 -24.64 -1.48
CA VAL A 220 2.10 -23.39 -2.25
C VAL A 220 2.95 -23.66 -3.48
N LYS A 221 2.34 -23.61 -4.67
CA LYS A 221 3.01 -23.78 -5.97
C LYS A 221 3.55 -22.46 -6.48
N GLU A 222 2.71 -21.46 -6.48
CA GLU A 222 3.05 -20.08 -6.87
C GLU A 222 2.57 -19.15 -5.76
N PHE A 223 3.41 -18.17 -5.42
CA PHE A 223 3.03 -17.08 -4.53
C PHE A 223 3.85 -15.85 -4.89
N VAL A 224 3.19 -14.86 -5.47
CA VAL A 224 3.85 -13.64 -5.91
C VAL A 224 3.02 -12.42 -5.51
N ARG A 225 3.71 -11.40 -5.00
CA ARG A 225 3.24 -10.02 -4.93
C ARG A 225 4.13 -9.22 -5.89
N GLY A 226 3.50 -8.48 -6.78
CA GLY A 226 4.22 -7.83 -7.86
C GLY A 226 3.63 -6.48 -8.26
N THR A 227 4.32 -5.84 -9.16
CA THR A 227 3.97 -4.52 -9.67
C THR A 227 3.52 -4.62 -11.12
N LEU A 228 2.41 -3.93 -11.46
CA LEU A 228 1.94 -3.72 -12.81
C LEU A 228 2.54 -2.45 -13.42
N ARG A 229 2.77 -2.52 -14.73
CA ARG A 229 3.13 -1.40 -15.59
C ARG A 229 2.32 -1.46 -16.89
N LEU A 230 2.17 -0.33 -17.54
CA LEU A 230 1.54 -0.29 -18.87
C LEU A 230 2.37 -1.09 -19.87
N ASP A 231 1.70 -1.66 -20.84
CA ASP A 231 2.37 -2.33 -21.98
C ASP A 231 3.33 -1.37 -22.72
N GLY A 232 4.54 -1.85 -23.01
CA GLY A 232 5.63 -1.05 -23.56
C GLY A 232 6.45 -0.24 -22.54
N TRP A 233 6.17 -0.37 -21.24
CA TRP A 233 6.95 0.29 -20.18
C TRP A 233 8.41 -0.21 -20.13
N LYS A 234 8.63 -1.48 -20.33
CA LYS A 234 9.98 -2.07 -20.37
C LYS A 234 10.84 -1.43 -21.42
N GLU A 235 10.28 -1.17 -22.61
CA GLU A 235 10.97 -0.52 -23.70
C GLU A 235 11.25 0.95 -23.36
N ALA A 236 10.27 1.67 -22.85
CA ALA A 236 10.39 3.08 -22.49
C ALA A 236 11.40 3.35 -21.35
N TRP A 237 11.75 2.33 -20.55
CA TRP A 237 12.65 2.47 -19.39
C TRP A 237 14.05 1.89 -19.62
N GLN A 238 14.43 1.55 -20.86
CA GLN A 238 15.73 0.93 -21.15
C GLN A 238 16.94 1.76 -20.67
N ASP A 239 16.86 3.09 -20.75
CA ASP A 239 17.95 3.96 -20.27
C ASP A 239 18.13 3.85 -18.75
N ILE A 240 17.03 3.75 -18.01
CA ILE A 240 17.06 3.55 -16.55
C ILE A 240 17.64 2.16 -16.23
N PHE A 241 17.22 1.13 -16.95
CA PHE A 241 17.75 -0.22 -16.75
C PHE A 241 19.25 -0.30 -17.07
N SER A 242 19.70 0.36 -18.12
CA SER A 242 21.12 0.45 -18.47
C SER A 242 21.93 1.15 -17.38
N MET A 243 21.39 2.23 -16.78
CA MET A 243 22.00 2.89 -15.63
C MET A 243 22.13 1.93 -14.44
N LEU A 244 21.07 1.16 -14.12
CA LEU A 244 21.09 0.19 -13.02
C LEU A 244 22.05 -0.99 -13.28
N GLU A 245 22.27 -1.38 -14.53
CA GLU A 245 23.20 -2.45 -14.93
C GLU A 245 24.66 -2.06 -14.75
N ASN A 246 25.00 -0.81 -14.95
CA ASN A 246 26.38 -0.30 -14.89
C ASN A 246 27.00 -0.35 -13.49
N LYS A 247 26.21 -0.60 -12.43
CA LYS A 247 26.63 -0.78 -11.02
C LYS A 247 27.73 0.19 -10.58
N SER A 248 27.52 1.48 -10.83
CA SER A 248 28.44 2.52 -10.40
C SER A 248 28.57 2.52 -8.86
N ASP A 249 29.75 2.81 -8.34
CA ASP A 249 29.97 3.00 -6.91
C ASP A 249 29.11 4.16 -6.33
N ASN A 250 28.63 5.05 -7.20
CA ASN A 250 27.80 6.20 -6.87
C ASN A 250 26.33 6.03 -7.28
N ILE A 251 25.85 4.80 -7.45
CA ILE A 251 24.49 4.52 -7.95
C ILE A 251 23.38 5.26 -7.20
N GLU A 252 23.52 5.49 -5.90
CA GLU A 252 22.53 6.25 -5.14
C GLU A 252 22.46 7.74 -5.54
N ALA A 253 23.60 8.35 -5.83
CA ALA A 253 23.64 9.72 -6.32
C ALA A 253 23.06 9.82 -7.73
N GLU A 254 23.39 8.87 -8.60
CA GLU A 254 22.84 8.78 -9.97
C GLU A 254 21.33 8.58 -9.97
N ILE A 255 20.81 7.71 -9.08
CA ILE A 255 19.35 7.54 -8.89
C ILE A 255 18.70 8.84 -8.45
N ASN A 256 19.28 9.59 -7.53
CA ASN A 256 18.73 10.84 -7.06
C ASN A 256 18.72 11.91 -8.17
N GLU A 257 19.81 12.07 -8.90
CA GLU A 257 19.92 13.00 -10.04
C GLU A 257 18.91 12.64 -11.14
N LYS A 258 18.86 11.37 -11.55
CA LYS A 258 17.89 10.89 -12.54
C LYS A 258 16.45 11.08 -12.08
N SER A 259 16.19 10.92 -10.80
CA SER A 259 14.87 11.14 -10.21
C SER A 259 14.41 12.57 -10.31
N GLU A 260 15.30 13.54 -10.12
CA GLU A 260 14.98 14.97 -10.27
C GLU A 260 14.69 15.33 -11.73
N GLU A 261 15.46 14.77 -12.68
CA GLU A 261 15.22 14.91 -14.12
C GLU A 261 13.85 14.37 -14.50
N LEU A 262 13.58 13.12 -14.16
CA LEU A 262 12.35 12.42 -14.50
C LEU A 262 11.10 13.09 -13.90
N LEU A 263 11.22 13.66 -12.71
CA LEU A 263 10.11 14.37 -12.07
C LEU A 263 9.71 15.63 -12.79
N LYS A 264 10.64 16.32 -13.49
CA LYS A 264 10.33 17.53 -14.27
C LYS A 264 9.40 17.20 -15.43
N ASP A 265 9.67 16.09 -16.12
CA ASP A 265 8.99 15.75 -17.37
C ASP A 265 7.76 14.84 -17.15
N ASN A 266 7.77 14.04 -16.07
CA ASN A 266 6.78 12.99 -15.84
C ASN A 266 5.99 13.16 -14.54
N LYS A 267 5.74 14.39 -14.09
CA LYS A 267 4.77 14.69 -13.04
C LYS A 267 3.36 14.81 -13.62
N TYR A 268 2.36 14.49 -12.83
CA TYR A 268 0.97 14.78 -13.20
C TYR A 268 0.71 16.27 -13.24
N LEU A 269 0.03 16.73 -14.27
CA LEU A 269 -0.60 18.06 -14.29
C LEU A 269 -1.90 18.02 -13.47
N PRO A 270 -2.44 19.17 -13.01
CA PRO A 270 -3.62 19.20 -12.15
C PRO A 270 -4.86 18.50 -12.70
N GLU A 271 -5.08 18.55 -14.03
CA GLU A 271 -6.23 17.95 -14.69
C GLU A 271 -6.00 16.50 -15.18
N GLU A 272 -4.76 16.02 -15.11
CA GLU A 272 -4.46 14.68 -15.59
C GLU A 272 -4.96 13.62 -14.63
N GLU A 273 -5.56 12.58 -15.22
CA GLU A 273 -6.02 11.43 -14.46
C GLU A 273 -4.89 10.42 -14.22
N ASP A 274 -4.75 10.00 -12.97
CA ASP A 274 -4.07 8.76 -12.65
C ASP A 274 -5.04 7.58 -12.68
N ARG A 275 -4.52 6.39 -12.88
CA ARG A 275 -5.24 5.13 -12.81
C ARG A 275 -4.48 4.15 -11.92
N VAL A 276 -5.21 3.45 -11.08
CA VAL A 276 -4.69 2.37 -10.25
C VAL A 276 -5.43 1.08 -10.56
N VAL A 277 -4.68 0.04 -10.85
CA VAL A 277 -5.20 -1.32 -11.04
C VAL A 277 -4.62 -2.21 -9.96
N LEU A 278 -5.48 -2.96 -9.28
CA LEU A 278 -5.13 -4.00 -8.30
C LEU A 278 -5.90 -5.27 -8.63
N SER A 279 -5.18 -6.38 -8.76
CA SER A 279 -5.75 -7.71 -8.94
C SER A 279 -5.12 -8.67 -7.96
N VAL A 280 -5.95 -9.35 -7.17
CA VAL A 280 -5.51 -10.43 -6.28
C VAL A 280 -6.28 -11.68 -6.63
N LYS A 281 -5.57 -12.76 -6.93
CA LYS A 281 -6.14 -14.01 -7.43
C LYS A 281 -5.62 -15.20 -6.62
N LEU A 282 -6.53 -16.09 -6.29
CA LEU A 282 -6.22 -17.38 -5.65
C LEU A 282 -6.90 -18.52 -6.40
N LYS A 283 -6.08 -19.48 -6.82
CA LYS A 283 -6.55 -20.76 -7.38
C LYS A 283 -6.12 -21.90 -6.48
N ALA A 284 -6.95 -22.92 -6.41
CA ALA A 284 -6.62 -24.13 -5.66
C ALA A 284 -7.05 -25.39 -6.40
N PHE A 285 -6.23 -26.43 -6.21
CA PHE A 285 -6.40 -27.72 -6.87
C PHE A 285 -6.26 -28.86 -5.87
N GLU A 286 -7.08 -29.89 -6.04
CA GLU A 286 -6.96 -31.18 -5.32
C GLU A 286 -7.05 -32.30 -6.33
N ASN A 287 -6.06 -33.20 -6.34
CA ASN A 287 -5.95 -34.28 -7.31
C ASN A 287 -6.12 -33.81 -8.76
N ASP A 288 -5.43 -32.71 -9.12
CA ASP A 288 -5.47 -32.03 -10.42
C ASP A 288 -6.83 -31.38 -10.78
N ASN A 289 -7.84 -31.49 -9.95
CA ASN A 289 -9.13 -30.83 -10.15
C ASN A 289 -9.09 -29.42 -9.53
N LYS A 290 -9.50 -28.43 -10.29
CA LYS A 290 -9.67 -27.07 -9.77
C LYS A 290 -10.88 -27.04 -8.83
N ILE A 291 -10.63 -26.74 -7.55
CA ILE A 291 -11.66 -26.65 -6.50
C ILE A 291 -11.99 -25.19 -6.16
N PHE A 292 -11.10 -24.26 -6.49
CA PHE A 292 -11.27 -22.83 -6.22
C PHE A 292 -10.58 -22.01 -7.31
N ASP A 293 -11.26 -20.97 -7.78
CA ASP A 293 -10.70 -19.95 -8.66
C ASP A 293 -11.48 -18.67 -8.40
N SER A 294 -10.91 -17.75 -7.65
CA SER A 294 -11.56 -16.47 -7.34
C SER A 294 -10.54 -15.35 -7.31
N SER A 295 -10.99 -14.17 -7.68
CA SER A 295 -10.17 -12.96 -7.66
C SER A 295 -10.97 -11.77 -7.17
N TYR A 296 -10.25 -10.82 -6.56
CA TYR A 296 -10.71 -9.46 -6.37
C TYR A 296 -9.98 -8.52 -7.32
N PHE A 297 -10.73 -7.62 -7.89
CA PHE A 297 -10.24 -6.66 -8.86
C PHE A 297 -10.71 -5.24 -8.52
N LEU A 298 -9.82 -4.26 -8.75
CA LEU A 298 -10.09 -2.85 -8.61
C LEU A 298 -9.40 -2.10 -9.74
N ASP A 299 -10.14 -1.23 -10.41
CA ASP A 299 -9.64 -0.30 -11.42
C ASP A 299 -10.24 1.08 -11.13
N GLU A 300 -9.41 1.97 -10.63
CA GLU A 300 -9.85 3.29 -10.18
C GLU A 300 -9.11 4.38 -10.93
N LYS A 301 -9.84 5.43 -11.35
CA LYS A 301 -9.27 6.64 -11.94
C LYS A 301 -9.58 7.86 -11.09
N GLY A 302 -8.72 8.85 -11.19
CA GLY A 302 -8.94 10.10 -10.47
C GLY A 302 -8.02 11.20 -10.93
N SER A 303 -8.35 12.45 -10.59
CA SER A 303 -7.57 13.63 -10.98
C SER A 303 -7.61 14.71 -9.91
N GLY A 304 -6.76 15.70 -10.03
CA GLY A 304 -6.71 16.86 -9.15
C GLY A 304 -6.47 16.48 -7.70
N GLU A 305 -7.40 16.83 -6.83
CA GLU A 305 -7.33 16.51 -5.40
C GLU A 305 -7.87 15.12 -5.05
N ASN A 306 -8.53 14.46 -6.03
CA ASN A 306 -9.13 13.14 -5.91
C ASN A 306 -8.45 12.12 -6.83
N THR A 307 -7.11 12.13 -6.89
CA THR A 307 -6.36 11.13 -7.63
C THR A 307 -6.72 9.72 -7.15
N ALA A 308 -6.66 8.73 -8.05
CA ALA A 308 -6.94 7.32 -7.70
C ALA A 308 -6.03 6.84 -6.57
N MET A 309 -4.70 7.08 -6.70
CA MET A 309 -3.74 6.74 -5.64
C MET A 309 -4.07 7.45 -4.33
N GLY A 310 -4.37 8.75 -4.39
CA GLY A 310 -4.71 9.54 -3.20
C GLY A 310 -5.98 9.05 -2.51
N LYS A 311 -7.03 8.69 -3.26
CA LYS A 311 -8.27 8.12 -2.72
C LYS A 311 -8.01 6.79 -2.04
N LEU A 312 -7.46 5.82 -2.76
CA LEU A 312 -7.28 4.45 -2.29
C LEU A 312 -6.41 4.37 -1.05
N VAL A 313 -5.30 5.10 -1.01
CA VAL A 313 -4.39 5.12 0.13
C VAL A 313 -5.01 5.85 1.33
N SER A 314 -5.54 7.06 1.12
CA SER A 314 -5.91 7.92 2.26
C SER A 314 -7.29 7.63 2.84
N ILE A 315 -8.24 7.16 2.02
CA ILE A 315 -9.56 6.73 2.53
C ILE A 315 -9.41 5.47 3.36
N THR A 316 -8.63 4.48 2.88
CA THR A 316 -8.34 3.26 3.64
C THR A 316 -7.70 3.58 4.98
N LEU A 317 -6.65 4.41 5.00
CA LEU A 317 -6.06 4.86 6.25
C LEU A 317 -7.07 5.53 7.18
N SER A 318 -7.91 6.43 6.64
CA SER A 318 -8.91 7.13 7.44
C SER A 318 -9.95 6.19 8.06
N ALA A 319 -10.28 5.08 7.38
CA ALA A 319 -11.17 4.04 7.95
C ALA A 319 -10.50 3.26 9.08
N ALA A 320 -9.18 3.03 9.00
CA ALA A 320 -8.44 2.42 10.10
C ALA A 320 -8.45 3.29 11.37
N ILE A 321 -8.42 4.61 11.22
CA ILE A 321 -8.52 5.55 12.34
C ILE A 321 -9.86 5.41 13.08
N ASP A 322 -10.97 5.24 12.35
CA ASP A 322 -12.28 4.99 12.99
C ASP A 322 -12.24 3.73 13.86
N LEU A 323 -11.61 2.65 13.39
CA LEU A 323 -11.51 1.41 14.16
C LEU A 323 -10.65 1.56 15.43
N ILE A 324 -9.61 2.40 15.39
CA ILE A 324 -8.83 2.73 16.60
C ILE A 324 -9.72 3.50 17.59
N MET A 325 -10.42 4.53 17.12
CA MET A 325 -11.27 5.38 17.94
C MET A 325 -12.44 4.60 18.57
N ASP A 326 -12.99 3.66 17.82
CA ASP A 326 -14.07 2.76 18.28
C ASP A 326 -13.56 1.62 19.18
N ASN A 327 -12.25 1.56 19.49
CA ASN A 327 -11.60 0.48 20.25
C ASN A 327 -11.85 -0.93 19.65
N LYS A 328 -11.95 -1.02 18.33
CA LYS A 328 -12.15 -2.27 17.59
C LYS A 328 -10.85 -3.00 17.25
N ILE A 329 -9.71 -2.34 17.41
CA ILE A 329 -8.38 -2.94 17.19
C ILE A 329 -7.73 -3.21 18.54
N GLU A 330 -7.31 -4.45 18.74
CA GLU A 330 -6.56 -4.84 19.94
C GLU A 330 -5.23 -4.08 20.03
N SER A 331 -4.82 -3.74 21.26
CA SER A 331 -3.54 -3.06 21.51
C SER A 331 -2.34 -3.85 20.97
N GLY A 332 -1.28 -3.13 20.61
CA GLY A 332 -0.05 -3.65 20.07
C GLY A 332 0.29 -3.10 18.68
N VAL A 333 1.36 -3.60 18.11
CA VAL A 333 1.75 -3.32 16.73
C VAL A 333 0.97 -4.26 15.81
N LYS A 334 0.32 -3.70 14.81
CA LYS A 334 -0.59 -4.39 13.89
C LYS A 334 -0.27 -4.03 12.44
N THR A 335 -0.61 -4.94 11.56
CA THR A 335 -0.76 -4.72 10.12
C THR A 335 -2.23 -4.55 9.77
N ALA A 336 -2.56 -4.60 8.48
CA ALA A 336 -3.95 -4.51 8.02
C ALA A 336 -4.84 -5.56 8.71
N PRO A 337 -6.08 -5.22 9.05
CA PRO A 337 -7.03 -6.17 9.64
C PRO A 337 -7.27 -7.39 8.75
N HIS A 338 -7.41 -8.56 9.37
CA HIS A 338 -7.64 -9.85 8.69
C HIS A 338 -9.02 -10.47 8.96
N LYS A 339 -9.77 -9.94 9.93
CA LYS A 339 -11.13 -10.41 10.21
C LYS A 339 -12.08 -9.91 9.14
N THR A 340 -12.93 -10.80 8.62
CA THR A 340 -13.90 -10.47 7.56
C THR A 340 -14.78 -9.28 7.90
N GLU A 341 -15.27 -9.20 9.13
CA GLU A 341 -16.12 -8.11 9.61
C GLU A 341 -15.43 -6.74 9.55
N ASP A 342 -14.15 -6.67 9.95
CA ASP A 342 -13.35 -5.45 9.86
C ASP A 342 -13.10 -5.08 8.39
N ILE A 343 -12.76 -6.06 7.54
CA ILE A 343 -12.54 -5.85 6.10
C ILE A 343 -13.83 -5.32 5.44
N MET A 344 -14.98 -5.86 5.80
CA MET A 344 -16.27 -5.40 5.26
C MET A 344 -16.60 -3.96 5.68
N TYR A 345 -16.09 -3.50 6.83
CA TYR A 345 -16.18 -2.09 7.21
C TYR A 345 -15.37 -1.21 6.23
N PHE A 346 -14.14 -1.59 5.90
CA PHE A 346 -13.36 -0.87 4.88
C PHE A 346 -14.06 -0.85 3.53
N PHE A 347 -14.61 -1.98 3.08
CA PHE A 347 -15.34 -2.06 1.81
C PHE A 347 -16.56 -1.13 1.78
N LYS A 348 -17.29 -1.03 2.89
CA LYS A 348 -18.39 -0.08 3.02
C LYS A 348 -17.91 1.36 2.83
N ILE A 349 -16.84 1.76 3.52
CA ILE A 349 -16.28 3.11 3.39
C ILE A 349 -15.78 3.36 1.97
N LEU A 350 -15.05 2.43 1.36
CA LEU A 350 -14.58 2.56 -0.01
C LEU A 350 -15.75 2.75 -1.00
N LYS A 351 -16.83 1.98 -0.83
CA LYS A 351 -18.05 2.09 -1.63
C LYS A 351 -18.73 3.46 -1.46
N ASP A 352 -18.77 4.01 -0.25
CA ASP A 352 -19.33 5.34 0.01
C ASP A 352 -18.56 6.44 -0.75
N TYR A 353 -17.28 6.19 -1.02
CA TYR A 353 -16.41 7.02 -1.87
C TYR A 353 -16.42 6.61 -3.35
N LYS A 354 -17.39 5.79 -3.78
CA LYS A 354 -17.62 5.31 -5.16
C LYS A 354 -16.44 4.48 -5.71
N ILE A 355 -15.61 3.91 -4.85
CA ILE A 355 -14.58 2.97 -5.25
C ILE A 355 -15.24 1.60 -5.45
N ASN A 356 -15.14 1.07 -6.67
CA ASN A 356 -15.76 -0.18 -7.05
C ASN A 356 -14.78 -1.34 -6.91
N ILE A 357 -15.11 -2.29 -6.04
CA ILE A 357 -14.39 -3.54 -5.86
C ILE A 357 -15.22 -4.65 -6.48
N GLN A 358 -14.62 -5.42 -7.38
CA GLN A 358 -15.28 -6.54 -8.07
C GLN A 358 -14.69 -7.85 -7.56
N GLN A 359 -15.55 -8.84 -7.38
CA GLN A 359 -15.14 -10.22 -7.13
C GLN A 359 -15.58 -11.07 -8.31
N GLU A 360 -14.66 -11.87 -8.84
CA GLU A 360 -14.92 -12.81 -9.93
C GLU A 360 -14.64 -14.24 -9.43
N ASN A 361 -15.53 -15.16 -9.82
CA ASN A 361 -15.38 -16.59 -9.56
C ASN A 361 -15.29 -17.32 -10.90
N GLY A 362 -14.26 -18.12 -11.13
CA GLY A 362 -13.97 -18.85 -12.35
C GLY A 362 -14.26 -20.34 -12.27
#